data_9aa4b6ed9cfe4ff87a2d4804e31133e2
#
_entry.id   9aa4b6ed9cfe4ff87a2d4804e31133e2
#
_cell.length_a   1.000
_cell.length_b   1.000
_cell.length_c   1.000
_cell.angle_alpha   90.00
_cell.angle_beta   90.00
_cell.angle_gamma   90.00
#
_symmetry.space_group_name_H-M   'P 1'
#
loop_
_entity.id
_entity.type
_entity.pdbx_description
1 polymer ?
#
loop_
_entity_poly.entity_id
_entity_poly.type
_entity_poly.pdbx_seq_one_letter_code
_entity_poly.pdbx_strand_id
1 'polypeptide(L)'
;MILLDTSVLSLAFRRRRGGEPEPQVAAILRRLVAADAPVGVPGIVLQELLSGVRTPQEFDRLTGIMEGFALVLARREDHLTAARIANACARKGIPTSTVDCLIAALAISRQAALFTLDADFARMAAPSGLTLFKISGGGAADW
;
A
#
# COMPACT_ATOMS: atom_id res chain seq x y z
N MET A 1 0.19 -3.82 12.29
CA MET A 1 0.31 -4.28 10.90
C MET A 1 0.60 -3.11 10.00
N ILE A 2 1.34 -3.35 8.95
CA ILE A 2 1.62 -2.36 7.90
C ILE A 2 1.01 -2.90 6.62
N LEU A 3 0.15 -2.12 5.96
CA LEU A 3 -0.37 -2.45 4.63
C LEU A 3 0.43 -1.71 3.56
N LEU A 4 0.72 -2.41 2.48
CA LEU A 4 1.50 -1.88 1.36
C LEU A 4 0.57 -1.42 0.24
N ASP A 5 0.80 -0.20 -0.24
CA ASP A 5 0.12 0.34 -1.42
C ASP A 5 0.86 -0.03 -2.70
N THR A 6 0.16 0.04 -3.82
CA THR A 6 0.71 -0.24 -5.15
C THR A 6 1.93 0.62 -5.46
N SER A 7 1.93 1.91 -5.05
CA SER A 7 3.04 2.83 -5.30
C SER A 7 4.36 2.34 -4.69
N VAL A 8 4.30 1.76 -3.49
CA VAL A 8 5.48 1.19 -2.81
C VAL A 8 5.94 -0.08 -3.50
N LEU A 9 5.01 -0.99 -3.78
CA LEU A 9 5.32 -2.29 -4.41
C LEU A 9 5.86 -2.12 -5.82
N SER A 10 5.27 -1.24 -6.62
CA SER A 10 5.75 -0.96 -7.97
C SER A 10 7.18 -0.47 -7.98
N LEU A 11 7.51 0.45 -7.09
CA LEU A 11 8.87 0.99 -7.02
C LEU A 11 9.85 -0.01 -6.43
N ALA A 12 9.43 -0.77 -5.41
CA ALA A 12 10.30 -1.74 -4.74
C ALA A 12 10.68 -2.92 -5.63
N PHE A 13 9.75 -3.39 -6.48
CA PHE A 13 9.91 -4.62 -7.24
C PHE A 13 10.03 -4.46 -8.75
N ARG A 14 9.99 -3.21 -9.26
CA ARG A 14 10.29 -2.99 -10.67
C ARG A 14 11.72 -3.45 -10.99
N ARG A 15 11.94 -3.91 -12.22
CA ARG A 15 13.28 -4.26 -12.66
C ARG A 15 14.14 -2.99 -12.72
N ARG A 16 15.31 -3.07 -12.08
CA ARG A 16 16.31 -2.00 -12.14
C ARG A 16 17.26 -2.25 -13.29
N ARG A 17 17.69 -1.15 -13.92
CA ARG A 17 18.80 -1.19 -14.88
C ARG A 17 20.13 -1.37 -14.12
N GLY A 18 21.12 -1.99 -14.77
CA GLY A 18 22.44 -2.12 -14.17
C GLY A 18 23.00 -0.78 -13.72
N GLY A 19 23.53 -0.72 -12.50
CA GLY A 19 24.07 0.52 -11.92
C GLY A 19 23.05 1.44 -11.24
N GLU A 20 21.75 1.18 -11.36
CA GLU A 20 20.75 1.94 -10.59
C GLU A 20 20.88 1.65 -9.10
N PRO A 21 20.84 2.69 -8.23
CA PRO A 21 20.78 2.48 -6.79
C PRO A 21 19.45 1.82 -6.37
N GLU A 22 19.49 1.08 -5.28
CA GLU A 22 18.28 0.51 -4.68
C GLU A 22 17.37 1.65 -4.21
N PRO A 23 16.06 1.66 -4.59
CA PRO A 23 15.12 2.66 -4.07
C PRO A 23 15.01 2.57 -2.54
N GLN A 24 14.84 3.71 -1.88
CA GLN A 24 14.69 3.76 -0.42
C GLN A 24 13.57 2.86 0.08
N VAL A 25 12.43 2.82 -0.61
CA VAL A 25 11.29 1.98 -0.23
C VAL A 25 11.63 0.49 -0.30
N ALA A 26 12.45 0.07 -1.26
CA ALA A 26 12.91 -1.32 -1.35
C ALA A 26 13.77 -1.70 -0.14
N ALA A 27 14.68 -0.82 0.27
CA ALA A 27 15.52 -1.03 1.44
C ALA A 27 14.69 -1.09 2.73
N ILE A 28 13.70 -0.22 2.88
CA ILE A 28 12.80 -0.20 4.04
C ILE A 28 11.99 -1.49 4.08
N LEU A 29 11.39 -1.89 2.96
CA LEU A 29 10.57 -3.09 2.89
C LEU A 29 11.41 -4.35 3.20
N ARG A 30 12.64 -4.43 2.68
CA ARG A 30 13.56 -5.51 2.99
C ARG A 30 13.85 -5.61 4.50
N ARG A 31 14.03 -4.47 5.17
CA ARG A 31 14.24 -4.43 6.62
C ARG A 31 13.01 -4.88 7.40
N LEU A 32 11.81 -4.45 6.96
CA LEU A 32 10.56 -4.88 7.59
C LEU A 32 10.40 -6.40 7.50
N VAL A 33 10.65 -6.97 6.32
CA VAL A 33 10.57 -8.42 6.12
C VAL A 33 11.63 -9.16 6.95
N ALA A 34 12.86 -8.66 6.98
CA ALA A 34 13.94 -9.27 7.77
C ALA A 34 13.66 -9.21 9.28
N ALA A 35 12.95 -8.19 9.74
CA ALA A 35 12.55 -8.06 11.15
C ALA A 35 11.27 -8.83 11.48
N ASP A 36 10.72 -9.57 10.53
CA ASP A 36 9.44 -10.30 10.67
C ASP A 36 8.27 -9.37 11.10
N ALA A 37 8.30 -8.14 10.61
CA ALA A 37 7.22 -7.20 10.88
C ALA A 37 5.92 -7.67 10.21
N PRO A 38 4.74 -7.45 10.83
CA PRO A 38 3.47 -7.86 10.25
C PRO A 38 3.11 -6.95 9.07
N VAL A 39 3.40 -7.40 7.86
CA VAL A 39 3.19 -6.69 6.60
C VAL A 39 2.16 -7.44 5.78
N GLY A 40 1.20 -6.72 5.20
CA GLY A 40 0.17 -7.30 4.36
C GLY A 40 -0.07 -6.50 3.09
N VAL A 41 -0.63 -7.16 2.08
CA VAL A 41 -0.99 -6.57 0.79
C VAL A 41 -2.50 -6.71 0.62
N PRO A 42 -3.25 -5.59 0.46
CA PRO A 42 -4.65 -5.68 0.11
C PRO A 42 -4.86 -6.41 -1.22
N GLY A 43 -5.93 -7.22 -1.31
CA GLY A 43 -6.24 -7.95 -2.55
C GLY A 43 -6.38 -7.03 -3.76
N ILE A 44 -6.99 -5.86 -3.56
CA ILE A 44 -7.13 -4.86 -4.63
C ILE A 44 -5.76 -4.30 -5.08
N VAL A 45 -4.80 -4.21 -4.17
CA VAL A 45 -3.43 -3.75 -4.50
C VAL A 45 -2.70 -4.81 -5.32
N LEU A 46 -2.85 -6.09 -4.98
CA LEU A 46 -2.32 -7.18 -5.81
C LEU A 46 -2.86 -7.09 -7.24
N GLN A 47 -4.16 -6.88 -7.38
CA GLN A 47 -4.80 -6.72 -8.68
C GLN A 47 -4.25 -5.50 -9.44
N GLU A 48 -4.11 -4.35 -8.78
CA GLU A 48 -3.56 -3.14 -9.39
C GLU A 48 -2.11 -3.33 -9.84
N LEU A 49 -1.30 -3.97 -9.01
CA LEU A 49 0.12 -4.21 -9.31
C LEU A 49 0.29 -5.06 -10.57
N LEU A 50 -0.55 -6.08 -10.74
CA LEU A 50 -0.47 -7.01 -11.86
C LEU A 50 -1.20 -6.52 -13.10
N SER A 51 -2.16 -5.61 -12.95
CA SER A 51 -2.89 -5.04 -14.07
C SER A 51 -1.97 -4.18 -14.93
N GLY A 52 -1.97 -4.39 -16.22
CA GLY A 52 -1.13 -3.65 -17.16
C GLY A 52 0.30 -4.16 -17.29
N VAL A 53 0.65 -5.23 -16.61
CA VAL A 53 1.94 -5.91 -16.83
C VAL A 53 1.94 -6.54 -18.21
N ARG A 54 2.94 -6.19 -19.03
CA ARG A 54 2.90 -6.43 -20.48
C ARG A 54 3.28 -7.85 -20.90
N THR A 55 4.12 -8.53 -20.10
CA THR A 55 4.62 -9.86 -20.48
C THR A 55 4.21 -10.92 -19.46
N PRO A 56 3.92 -12.16 -19.91
CA PRO A 56 3.64 -13.26 -18.99
C PRO A 56 4.80 -13.54 -18.02
N GLN A 57 6.04 -13.35 -18.47
CA GLN A 57 7.23 -13.56 -17.62
C GLN A 57 7.28 -12.59 -16.45
N GLU A 58 7.00 -11.31 -16.69
CA GLU A 58 6.97 -10.30 -15.64
C GLU A 58 5.78 -10.50 -14.70
N PHE A 59 4.63 -10.88 -15.25
CA PHE A 59 3.45 -11.24 -14.46
C PHE A 59 3.77 -12.39 -13.49
N ASP A 60 4.40 -13.44 -13.98
CA ASP A 60 4.77 -14.61 -13.17
C ASP A 60 5.82 -14.26 -12.11
N ARG A 61 6.79 -13.43 -12.48
CA ARG A 61 7.82 -12.95 -11.55
C ARG A 61 7.21 -12.19 -10.38
N LEU A 62 6.35 -11.21 -10.66
CA LEU A 62 5.68 -10.41 -9.63
C LEU A 62 4.73 -11.25 -8.78
N THR A 63 3.97 -12.15 -9.41
CA THR A 63 3.10 -13.08 -8.69
C THR A 63 3.89 -13.92 -7.69
N GLY A 64 5.03 -14.46 -8.11
CA GLY A 64 5.90 -15.25 -7.23
C GLY A 64 6.42 -14.44 -6.04
N ILE A 65 6.80 -13.18 -6.26
CA ILE A 65 7.24 -12.28 -5.19
C ILE A 65 6.06 -12.03 -4.21
N MET A 66 4.87 -11.77 -4.73
CA MET A 66 3.70 -11.45 -3.91
C MET A 66 3.21 -12.63 -3.06
N GLU A 67 3.50 -13.86 -3.44
CA GLU A 67 3.19 -15.06 -2.62
C GLU A 67 3.88 -15.01 -1.25
N GLY A 68 4.96 -14.27 -1.10
CA GLY A 68 5.66 -14.08 0.16
C GLY A 68 4.97 -13.11 1.14
N PHE A 69 3.92 -12.43 0.72
CA PHE A 69 3.19 -11.47 1.56
C PHE A 69 1.81 -11.99 1.93
N ALA A 70 1.38 -11.69 3.16
CA ALA A 70 0.00 -11.97 3.58
C ALA A 70 -0.98 -11.14 2.73
N LEU A 71 -2.03 -11.78 2.24
CA LEU A 71 -3.08 -11.12 1.47
C LEU A 71 -4.22 -10.72 2.41
N VAL A 72 -4.63 -9.46 2.33
CA VAL A 72 -5.72 -8.90 3.12
C VAL A 72 -6.92 -8.69 2.22
N LEU A 73 -7.96 -9.48 2.43
CA LEU A 73 -9.18 -9.44 1.61
C LEU A 73 -10.25 -8.55 2.24
N ALA A 74 -10.96 -7.81 1.40
CA ALA A 74 -12.05 -6.95 1.81
C ALA A 74 -13.28 -7.78 2.18
N ARG A 75 -13.92 -7.40 3.29
CA ARG A 75 -15.23 -7.91 3.72
C ARG A 75 -16.33 -6.89 3.42
N ARG A 76 -17.59 -7.29 3.59
CA ARG A 76 -18.72 -6.38 3.39
C ARG A 76 -18.54 -5.05 4.14
N GLU A 77 -18.15 -5.12 5.40
CA GLU A 77 -17.96 -3.96 6.28
C GLU A 77 -16.87 -3.01 5.77
N ASP A 78 -15.85 -3.54 5.14
CA ASP A 78 -14.78 -2.73 4.55
C ASP A 78 -15.31 -1.89 3.38
N HIS A 79 -16.18 -2.45 2.56
CA HIS A 79 -16.82 -1.72 1.47
C HIS A 79 -17.79 -0.63 1.98
N LEU A 80 -18.52 -0.92 3.05
CA LEU A 80 -19.38 0.08 3.69
C LEU A 80 -18.55 1.23 4.27
N THR A 81 -17.46 0.91 4.94
CA THR A 81 -16.53 1.91 5.48
C THR A 81 -15.90 2.73 4.36
N ALA A 82 -15.48 2.09 3.26
CA ALA A 82 -14.94 2.79 2.10
C ALA A 82 -15.93 3.81 1.52
N ALA A 83 -17.20 3.43 1.43
CA ALA A 83 -18.26 4.35 0.98
C ALA A 83 -18.42 5.54 1.93
N ARG A 84 -18.37 5.32 3.24
CA ARG A 84 -18.44 6.39 4.24
C ARG A 84 -17.23 7.33 4.13
N ILE A 85 -16.03 6.79 3.89
CA ILE A 85 -14.82 7.59 3.67
C ILE A 85 -14.97 8.47 2.44
N ALA A 86 -15.44 7.91 1.33
CA ALA A 86 -15.69 8.67 0.10
C ALA A 86 -16.63 9.83 0.35
N ASN A 87 -17.72 9.60 1.08
CA ASN A 87 -18.71 10.61 1.39
C ASN A 87 -18.16 11.69 2.34
N ALA A 88 -17.37 11.29 3.34
CA ALA A 88 -16.74 12.23 4.27
C ALA A 88 -15.72 13.13 3.56
N CYS A 89 -14.93 12.57 2.66
CA CYS A 89 -13.97 13.33 1.84
C CYS A 89 -14.71 14.28 0.89
N ALA A 90 -15.78 13.82 0.24
CA ALA A 90 -16.57 14.64 -0.68
C ALA A 90 -17.17 15.86 0.03
N ARG A 91 -17.66 15.71 1.26
CA ARG A 91 -18.17 16.83 2.06
C ARG A 91 -17.11 17.89 2.37
N LYS A 92 -15.86 17.54 2.33
CA LYS A 92 -14.71 18.44 2.53
C LYS A 92 -14.06 18.88 1.24
N GLY A 93 -14.65 18.54 0.08
CA GLY A 93 -14.10 18.90 -1.22
C GLY A 93 -12.83 18.13 -1.60
N ILE A 94 -12.57 16.98 -0.97
CA ILE A 94 -11.40 16.16 -1.23
C ILE A 94 -11.77 15.07 -2.24
N PRO A 95 -11.21 15.09 -3.46
CA PRO A 95 -11.46 14.04 -4.43
C PRO A 95 -10.77 12.73 -4.02
N THR A 96 -11.45 11.60 -4.22
CA THR A 96 -10.94 10.27 -3.94
C THR A 96 -11.32 9.31 -5.04
N SER A 97 -10.55 8.23 -5.18
CA SER A 97 -10.95 7.10 -6.01
C SER A 97 -11.62 6.03 -5.16
N THR A 98 -12.45 5.22 -5.79
CA THR A 98 -13.11 4.07 -5.15
C THR A 98 -12.07 3.10 -4.56
N VAL A 99 -11.00 2.85 -5.30
CA VAL A 99 -9.93 1.94 -4.87
C VAL A 99 -9.19 2.49 -3.66
N ASP A 100 -8.84 3.78 -3.65
CA ASP A 100 -8.13 4.40 -2.53
C ASP A 100 -8.97 4.39 -1.25
N CYS A 101 -10.28 4.63 -1.37
CA CYS A 101 -11.19 4.52 -0.23
C CYS A 101 -11.25 3.10 0.33
N LEU A 102 -11.20 2.08 -0.52
CA LEU A 102 -11.17 0.69 -0.07
C LEU A 102 -9.85 0.36 0.63
N ILE A 103 -8.73 0.80 0.09
CA ILE A 103 -7.41 0.61 0.72
C ILE A 103 -7.39 1.27 2.10
N ALA A 104 -7.86 2.50 2.20
CA ALA A 104 -7.95 3.23 3.48
C ALA A 104 -8.86 2.48 4.48
N ALA A 105 -10.01 1.99 4.04
CA ALA A 105 -10.93 1.23 4.87
C ALA A 105 -10.29 -0.05 5.42
N LEU A 106 -9.54 -0.77 4.58
CA LEU A 106 -8.82 -1.97 5.00
C LEU A 106 -7.76 -1.66 6.06
N ALA A 107 -7.00 -0.60 5.87
CA ALA A 107 -5.99 -0.18 6.85
C ALA A 107 -6.64 0.17 8.19
N ILE A 108 -7.72 0.94 8.18
CA ILE A 108 -8.42 1.35 9.39
C ILE A 108 -9.01 0.13 10.12
N SER A 109 -9.70 -0.77 9.41
CA SER A 109 -10.36 -1.92 10.03
C SER A 109 -9.37 -2.93 10.62
N ARG A 110 -8.14 -2.99 10.13
CA ARG A 110 -7.07 -3.85 10.65
C ARG A 110 -6.16 -3.12 11.63
N GLN A 111 -6.46 -1.86 11.97
CA GLN A 111 -5.61 -1.03 12.81
C GLN A 111 -4.16 -1.00 12.29
N ALA A 112 -4.03 -0.91 10.98
CA ALA A 112 -2.76 -0.92 10.27
C ALA A 112 -2.37 0.49 9.84
N ALA A 113 -1.06 0.74 9.76
CA ALA A 113 -0.54 1.91 9.06
C ALA A 113 -0.40 1.59 7.57
N LEU A 114 -0.76 2.52 6.72
CA LEU A 114 -0.61 2.38 5.27
C LEU A 114 0.76 2.92 4.82
N PHE A 115 1.54 2.07 4.18
CA PHE A 115 2.81 2.46 3.56
C PHE A 115 2.54 2.80 2.09
N THR A 116 2.59 4.08 1.77
CA THR A 116 2.28 4.62 0.44
C THR A 116 3.21 5.77 0.09
N LEU A 117 3.41 5.97 -1.21
CA LEU A 117 4.10 7.15 -1.77
C LEU A 117 3.11 8.13 -2.41
N ASP A 118 1.81 7.79 -2.41
CA ASP A 118 0.77 8.61 -3.02
C ASP A 118 0.28 9.67 -2.03
N ALA A 119 0.49 10.94 -2.36
CA ALA A 119 0.08 12.07 -1.54
C ALA A 119 -1.45 12.18 -1.35
N ASP A 120 -2.25 11.55 -2.19
CA ASP A 120 -3.71 11.55 -2.06
C ASP A 120 -4.16 10.94 -0.73
N PHE A 121 -3.47 9.94 -0.23
CA PHE A 121 -3.79 9.33 1.07
C PHE A 121 -3.53 10.29 2.23
N ALA A 122 -2.56 11.18 2.13
CA ALA A 122 -2.32 12.19 3.17
C ALA A 122 -3.51 13.15 3.30
N ARG A 123 -4.17 13.50 2.19
CA ARG A 123 -5.36 14.33 2.20
C ARG A 123 -6.58 13.61 2.81
N MET A 124 -6.65 12.29 2.64
CA MET A 124 -7.72 11.46 3.19
C MET A 124 -7.57 11.19 4.69
N ALA A 125 -6.38 11.37 5.24
CA ALA A 125 -6.06 10.95 6.61
C ALA A 125 -6.95 11.64 7.66
N ALA A 126 -7.10 12.97 7.60
CA ALA A 126 -7.89 13.71 8.58
C ALA A 126 -9.37 13.31 8.58
N PRO A 127 -10.09 13.30 7.43
CA PRO A 127 -11.51 12.93 7.44
C PRO A 127 -11.78 11.44 7.68
N SER A 128 -10.82 10.56 7.40
CA SER A 128 -11.02 9.10 7.51
C SER A 128 -10.48 8.47 8.78
N GLY A 129 -9.52 9.10 9.44
CA GLY A 129 -8.78 8.50 10.55
C GLY A 129 -7.68 7.52 10.10
N LEU A 130 -7.32 7.53 8.82
CA LEU A 130 -6.25 6.71 8.28
C LEU A 130 -4.90 7.07 8.93
N THR A 131 -4.15 6.06 9.34
CA THR A 131 -2.78 6.22 9.82
C THR A 131 -1.81 5.88 8.69
N LEU A 132 -0.86 6.77 8.43
CA LEU A 132 0.18 6.53 7.44
C LEU A 132 1.47 6.03 8.10
N PHE A 133 2.12 5.05 7.47
CA PHE A 133 3.46 4.63 7.84
C PHE A 133 4.43 5.76 7.46
N LYS A 134 5.23 6.21 8.44
CA LYS A 134 6.16 7.31 8.23
C LYS A 134 7.56 6.79 7.97
N ILE A 135 8.16 7.27 6.88
CA ILE A 135 9.56 7.05 6.58
C ILE A 135 10.36 8.11 7.35
N SER A 136 11.17 7.68 8.32
CA SER A 136 12.07 8.60 9.01
C SER A 136 13.21 9.02 8.08
N GLY A 137 13.33 10.31 7.84
CA GLY A 137 14.47 10.85 7.10
C GLY A 137 15.76 10.68 7.92
N GLY A 138 16.67 9.78 7.49
CA GLY A 138 18.07 9.77 7.92
C GLY A 138 18.40 9.31 9.35
N GLY A 139 17.45 8.81 10.10
CA GLY A 139 17.66 8.20 11.41
C GLY A 139 17.22 6.76 11.46
N ALA A 140 17.69 5.99 12.44
CA ALA A 140 17.18 4.64 12.66
C ALA A 140 15.65 4.69 12.71
N ALA A 141 15.03 3.93 11.83
CA ALA A 141 13.57 3.87 11.80
C ALA A 141 13.08 3.24 13.10
N ASP A 142 12.25 3.95 13.81
CA ASP A 142 11.47 3.41 14.93
C ASP A 142 10.37 2.53 14.31
N TRP A 143 10.64 1.23 14.32
CA TRP A 143 9.66 0.22 13.92
C TRP A 143 8.82 -0.19 15.12
#